data_3d7248b1e0628a06ce00141ed5f13897
#
_entry.id   3d7248b1e0628a06ce00141ed5f13897
#
_cell.length_a   1.000
_cell.length_b   1.000
_cell.length_c   1.000
_cell.angle_alpha   90.00
_cell.angle_beta   90.00
_cell.angle_gamma   90.00
#
_symmetry.space_group_name_H-M   'P 1'
#
loop_
_entity.id
_entity.type
_entity.pdbx_description
1 polymer ?
#
loop_
_entity_poly.entity_id
_entity_poly.type
_entity_poly.pdbx_seq_one_letter_code
_entity_poly.pdbx_strand_id
1 'polypeptide(L)'
;MVGGTVRRGSKTVLRELDLRINESEVVCIAGDNGSGKSTLLETLAGLHPLREGEIMGPALDGKDIVVADSKGRRTPLPGLSIALQSDGACLDETVIGRLKMATLVAGTEANDEEIKQIMAEWSILHRSGDRLATLSNGLRRRVSVLSALIPALKSEKKGLVMLDEPSEGMDETSQKLLRYAIEDLRSLGHTVVIATHDQSLMNVADRLIRIHDQTISVSGEPPESDFGGIPIRRHNNDRVSEFCRWGISLEWKNPIDTIHRLVPSIIAILLIGSVGADFVASDGLFSVSFCLLLPAFISAMVRPALIDRLNEGRSGDWWRAHMGRSMRPAASVVGSSWLLPLPLTYLTFVIISIGTLDVDPDAKFWIWLPALAIIDISVAATGIHLLVASLRRRGAVAASLMMAIMVWPFLMLVDATSLILQDGMSINLGFDTPLGLIITSSIISACIWASSVLIPSD
;
A
#
# COMPACT_ATOMS: atom_id res chain seq x y z
N MET A 1 -22.63 11.48 -2.53
CA MET A 1 -22.92 10.49 -1.46
C MET A 1 -24.40 10.48 -1.22
N VAL A 2 -25.01 9.31 -1.14
CA VAL A 2 -26.48 9.13 -0.96
C VAL A 2 -26.70 8.21 0.23
N GLY A 3 -27.48 8.65 1.23
CA GLY A 3 -27.82 7.92 2.45
C GLY A 3 -26.60 7.47 3.27
N GLY A 4 -25.51 8.21 3.25
CA GLY A 4 -24.23 7.80 3.79
C GLY A 4 -24.19 7.78 5.32
N THR A 5 -23.96 6.61 5.92
CA THR A 5 -23.71 6.46 7.36
C THR A 5 -22.29 5.94 7.59
N VAL A 6 -21.52 6.68 8.39
CA VAL A 6 -20.10 6.38 8.66
C VAL A 6 -19.88 6.13 10.14
N ARG A 7 -19.12 5.05 10.45
CA ARG A 7 -18.74 4.71 11.82
C ARG A 7 -17.22 4.69 11.98
N ARG A 8 -16.75 5.07 13.18
CA ARG A 8 -15.36 4.93 13.58
C ARG A 8 -15.30 4.08 14.85
N GLY A 9 -14.99 2.81 14.68
CA GLY A 9 -15.17 1.81 15.74
C GLY A 9 -16.65 1.61 16.08
N SER A 10 -17.02 1.74 17.35
CA SER A 10 -18.42 1.63 17.80
C SER A 10 -19.24 2.92 17.65
N LYS A 11 -18.57 4.08 17.43
CA LYS A 11 -19.24 5.40 17.37
C LYS A 11 -19.68 5.72 15.94
N THR A 12 -20.94 6.09 15.75
CA THR A 12 -21.41 6.72 14.51
C THR A 12 -20.90 8.14 14.48
N VAL A 13 -20.21 8.52 13.39
CA VAL A 13 -19.62 9.85 13.20
C VAL A 13 -20.52 10.69 12.30
N LEU A 14 -21.10 10.07 11.26
CA LEU A 14 -21.99 10.72 10.30
C LEU A 14 -23.18 9.79 10.06
N ARG A 15 -24.38 10.36 9.95
CA ARG A 15 -25.63 9.60 9.84
C ARG A 15 -26.45 10.09 8.66
N GLU A 16 -26.86 9.16 7.79
CA GLU A 16 -27.82 9.37 6.69
C GLU A 16 -27.57 10.63 5.87
N LEU A 17 -26.28 10.84 5.45
CA LEU A 17 -25.90 12.04 4.75
C LEU A 17 -26.16 11.94 3.25
N ASP A 18 -26.87 12.95 2.73
CA ASP A 18 -26.94 13.25 1.30
C ASP A 18 -26.06 14.46 0.99
N LEU A 19 -25.03 14.25 0.16
CA LEU A 19 -24.08 15.29 -0.20
C LEU A 19 -23.74 15.20 -1.68
N ARG A 20 -23.96 16.30 -2.40
CA ARG A 20 -23.51 16.48 -3.78
C ARG A 20 -22.40 17.52 -3.83
N ILE A 21 -21.31 17.20 -4.49
CA ILE A 21 -20.22 18.11 -4.85
C ILE A 21 -20.27 18.26 -6.36
N ASN A 22 -20.26 19.52 -6.85
CA ASN A 22 -20.36 19.81 -8.26
C ASN A 22 -18.99 19.96 -8.89
N GLU A 23 -18.92 19.97 -10.21
CA GLU A 23 -17.67 20.23 -10.93
C GLU A 23 -17.24 21.68 -10.74
N SER A 24 -15.93 21.89 -10.72
CA SER A 24 -15.31 23.23 -10.72
C SER A 24 -15.69 24.12 -9.55
N GLU A 25 -16.05 23.54 -8.41
CA GLU A 25 -16.33 24.30 -7.18
C GLU A 25 -15.27 24.08 -6.11
N VAL A 26 -15.09 25.05 -5.25
CA VAL A 26 -14.30 24.93 -4.02
C VAL A 26 -15.26 24.72 -2.85
N VAL A 27 -15.19 23.55 -2.23
CA VAL A 27 -16.04 23.18 -1.10
C VAL A 27 -15.20 23.09 0.16
N CYS A 28 -15.62 23.77 1.22
CA CYS A 28 -14.98 23.68 2.52
C CYS A 28 -15.85 22.89 3.51
N ILE A 29 -15.28 21.85 4.12
CA ILE A 29 -15.88 21.07 5.21
C ILE A 29 -15.39 21.66 6.53
N ALA A 30 -16.29 22.32 7.25
CA ALA A 30 -16.01 22.99 8.51
C ALA A 30 -16.71 22.30 9.69
N GLY A 31 -16.22 22.54 10.89
CA GLY A 31 -16.77 22.03 12.15
C GLY A 31 -15.69 21.96 13.21
N ASP A 32 -16.08 21.69 14.46
CA ASP A 32 -15.18 21.58 15.60
C ASP A 32 -14.19 20.42 15.47
N ASN A 33 -13.15 20.45 16.28
CA ASN A 33 -12.21 19.32 16.34
C ASN A 33 -12.95 18.05 16.80
N GLY A 34 -12.77 16.97 16.03
CA GLY A 34 -13.47 15.71 16.28
C GLY A 34 -14.91 15.63 15.75
N SER A 35 -15.40 16.64 15.04
CA SER A 35 -16.75 16.62 14.41
C SER A 35 -16.91 15.61 13.28
N GLY A 36 -15.78 15.17 12.67
CA GLY A 36 -15.80 14.20 11.57
C GLY A 36 -15.38 14.74 10.21
N LYS A 37 -14.77 15.94 10.12
CA LYS A 37 -14.30 16.56 8.86
C LYS A 37 -13.39 15.62 8.07
N SER A 38 -12.28 15.17 8.69
CA SER A 38 -11.36 14.22 8.06
C SER A 38 -12.04 12.90 7.70
N THR A 39 -12.96 12.43 8.57
CA THR A 39 -13.71 11.21 8.29
C THR A 39 -14.62 11.37 7.08
N LEU A 40 -15.30 12.50 6.92
CA LEU A 40 -16.13 12.79 5.73
C LEU A 40 -15.24 12.85 4.48
N LEU A 41 -14.14 13.61 4.51
CA LEU A 41 -13.21 13.72 3.39
C LEU A 41 -12.62 12.35 3.00
N GLU A 42 -12.14 11.57 3.96
CA GLU A 42 -11.62 10.21 3.74
C GLU A 42 -12.69 9.27 3.18
N THR A 43 -13.95 9.42 3.62
CA THR A 43 -15.07 8.63 3.11
C THR A 43 -15.36 8.97 1.66
N LEU A 44 -15.40 10.26 1.31
CA LEU A 44 -15.58 10.72 -0.07
C LEU A 44 -14.45 10.24 -0.99
N ALA A 45 -13.23 10.14 -0.48
CA ALA A 45 -12.09 9.56 -1.19
C ALA A 45 -12.12 8.02 -1.28
N GLY A 46 -13.14 7.35 -0.73
CA GLY A 46 -13.23 5.89 -0.68
C GLY A 46 -12.25 5.22 0.29
N LEU A 47 -11.60 5.96 1.18
CA LEU A 47 -10.63 5.45 2.15
C LEU A 47 -11.28 4.88 3.41
N HIS A 48 -12.43 5.44 3.80
CA HIS A 48 -13.17 5.01 4.97
C HIS A 48 -14.43 4.22 4.57
N PRO A 49 -14.76 3.08 5.24
CA PRO A 49 -15.90 2.28 4.87
C PRO A 49 -17.23 2.98 5.20
N LEU A 50 -18.20 2.79 4.33
CA LEU A 50 -19.61 3.11 4.59
C LEU A 50 -20.28 1.96 5.31
N ARG A 51 -21.08 2.26 6.33
CA ARG A 51 -22.00 1.28 6.91
C ARG A 51 -23.28 1.15 6.09
N GLU A 52 -23.79 2.28 5.60
CA GLU A 52 -24.99 2.37 4.77
C GLU A 52 -24.78 3.43 3.71
N GLY A 53 -25.52 3.33 2.61
CA GLY A 53 -25.43 4.26 1.50
C GLY A 53 -24.31 3.93 0.50
N GLU A 54 -24.11 4.86 -0.42
CA GLU A 54 -23.10 4.74 -1.48
C GLU A 54 -22.50 6.10 -1.87
N ILE A 55 -21.31 6.06 -2.42
CA ILE A 55 -20.65 7.23 -3.02
C ILE A 55 -20.54 6.97 -4.51
N MET A 56 -21.13 7.88 -5.27
CA MET A 56 -21.02 7.93 -6.71
C MET A 56 -19.95 8.95 -7.11
N GLY A 57 -19.27 8.72 -8.19
CA GLY A 57 -18.32 9.65 -8.78
C GLY A 57 -18.36 9.58 -10.29
N PRO A 58 -17.82 10.58 -11.00
CA PRO A 58 -17.82 10.61 -12.45
C PRO A 58 -16.91 9.50 -12.99
N ALA A 59 -17.37 8.81 -14.03
CA ALA A 59 -16.54 7.92 -14.82
C ALA A 59 -15.98 8.61 -16.05
N LEU A 60 -14.94 8.02 -16.61
CA LEU A 60 -14.25 8.54 -17.80
C LEU A 60 -15.09 8.48 -19.07
N ASP A 61 -16.13 7.66 -19.09
CA ASP A 61 -17.10 7.46 -20.18
C ASP A 61 -18.38 8.27 -20.01
N GLY A 62 -18.42 9.19 -19.05
CA GLY A 62 -19.58 10.04 -18.77
C GLY A 62 -20.70 9.37 -17.97
N LYS A 63 -20.49 8.13 -17.48
CA LYS A 63 -21.40 7.45 -16.57
C LYS A 63 -20.90 7.58 -15.14
N ASP A 64 -21.79 7.59 -14.16
CA ASP A 64 -21.39 7.56 -12.76
C ASP A 64 -20.92 6.18 -12.36
N ILE A 65 -19.83 6.13 -11.59
CA ILE A 65 -19.29 4.89 -11.00
C ILE A 65 -19.53 4.88 -9.50
N VAL A 66 -19.72 3.68 -8.94
CA VAL A 66 -19.73 3.51 -7.49
C VAL A 66 -18.28 3.53 -6.99
N VAL A 67 -17.94 4.57 -6.25
CA VAL A 67 -16.61 4.75 -5.61
C VAL A 67 -16.50 3.89 -4.37
N ALA A 68 -17.52 3.95 -3.50
CA ALA A 68 -17.60 3.15 -2.30
C ALA A 68 -19.07 2.83 -1.97
N ASP A 69 -19.32 1.66 -1.41
CA ASP A 69 -20.63 1.24 -0.91
C ASP A 69 -20.52 0.49 0.42
N SER A 70 -21.65 0.20 1.03
CA SER A 70 -21.75 -0.60 2.26
C SER A 70 -21.39 -2.07 2.08
N LYS A 71 -21.25 -2.57 0.84
CA LYS A 71 -20.82 -3.95 0.51
C LYS A 71 -19.31 -4.05 0.36
N GLY A 72 -18.56 -2.99 0.67
CA GLY A 72 -17.10 -2.95 0.59
C GLY A 72 -16.54 -2.72 -0.82
N ARG A 73 -17.36 -2.29 -1.81
CA ARG A 73 -16.83 -1.86 -3.11
C ARG A 73 -15.97 -0.62 -2.91
N ARG A 74 -14.82 -0.57 -3.59
CA ARG A 74 -13.93 0.58 -3.60
C ARG A 74 -13.26 0.71 -4.95
N THR A 75 -13.61 1.76 -5.66
CA THR A 75 -13.04 2.11 -6.97
C THR A 75 -12.36 3.47 -6.83
N PRO A 76 -11.10 3.62 -7.23
CA PRO A 76 -10.42 4.91 -7.17
C PRO A 76 -11.16 5.97 -8.01
N LEU A 77 -11.32 7.16 -7.46
CA LEU A 77 -11.88 8.30 -8.18
C LEU A 77 -10.93 8.73 -9.30
N PRO A 78 -11.40 8.85 -10.55
CA PRO A 78 -10.59 9.42 -11.63
C PRO A 78 -10.15 10.84 -11.29
N GLY A 79 -8.93 11.21 -11.65
CA GLY A 79 -8.41 12.55 -11.45
C GLY A 79 -8.20 12.96 -10.00
N LEU A 80 -8.28 12.05 -9.04
CA LEU A 80 -8.05 12.33 -7.62
C LEU A 80 -6.59 12.75 -7.37
N SER A 81 -6.43 13.80 -6.59
CA SER A 81 -5.20 14.19 -5.89
C SER A 81 -5.55 14.44 -4.43
N ILE A 82 -4.80 13.89 -3.49
CA ILE A 82 -5.18 13.94 -2.07
C ILE A 82 -3.98 14.24 -1.17
N ALA A 83 -4.17 15.18 -0.24
CA ALA A 83 -3.31 15.40 0.91
C ALA A 83 -4.09 15.06 2.19
N LEU A 84 -3.66 14.01 2.88
CA LEU A 84 -4.25 13.58 4.14
C LEU A 84 -3.76 14.48 5.29
N GLN A 85 -4.42 14.44 6.45
CA GLN A 85 -3.95 15.13 7.64
C GLN A 85 -2.56 14.65 8.08
N SER A 86 -2.29 13.34 7.97
CA SER A 86 -0.93 12.79 8.03
C SER A 86 -0.20 13.01 6.70
N ASP A 87 1.12 12.85 6.69
CA ASP A 87 1.97 13.17 5.53
C ASP A 87 1.57 12.42 4.23
N GLY A 88 0.89 11.27 4.34
CA GLY A 88 0.51 10.44 3.19
C GLY A 88 1.71 9.84 2.45
N ALA A 89 2.89 9.88 3.05
CA ALA A 89 4.16 9.49 2.46
C ALA A 89 5.01 8.68 3.44
N CYS A 90 5.90 7.84 2.92
CA CYS A 90 6.90 7.14 3.72
C CYS A 90 8.04 8.12 4.07
N LEU A 91 8.52 8.06 5.31
CA LEU A 91 9.56 8.96 5.80
C LEU A 91 10.92 8.78 5.09
N ASP A 92 11.15 7.62 4.48
CA ASP A 92 12.36 7.33 3.68
C ASP A 92 12.32 7.91 2.25
N GLU A 93 11.18 8.44 1.81
CA GLU A 93 11.10 9.12 0.52
C GLU A 93 11.88 10.44 0.55
N THR A 94 12.48 10.81 -0.58
CA THR A 94 13.03 12.16 -0.76
C THR A 94 11.92 13.12 -1.17
N VAL A 95 12.08 14.41 -0.86
CA VAL A 95 11.11 15.46 -1.23
C VAL A 95 10.79 15.42 -2.72
N ILE A 96 11.81 15.49 -3.58
CA ILE A 96 11.61 15.45 -5.04
C ILE A 96 11.02 14.10 -5.49
N GLY A 97 11.44 13.00 -4.88
CA GLY A 97 10.93 11.66 -5.18
C GLY A 97 9.44 11.52 -4.90
N ARG A 98 8.99 12.10 -3.78
CA ARG A 98 7.56 12.13 -3.40
C ARG A 98 6.73 12.92 -4.40
N LEU A 99 7.18 14.13 -4.78
CA LEU A 99 6.46 15.01 -5.70
C LEU A 99 6.38 14.37 -7.10
N LYS A 100 7.48 13.81 -7.61
CA LYS A 100 7.50 13.05 -8.88
C LYS A 100 6.56 11.85 -8.84
N MET A 101 6.57 11.07 -7.76
CA MET A 101 5.68 9.92 -7.61
C MET A 101 4.21 10.35 -7.64
N ALA A 102 3.87 11.46 -6.98
CA ALA A 102 2.51 11.98 -6.98
C ALA A 102 2.04 12.38 -8.39
N THR A 103 2.89 13.03 -9.18
CA THR A 103 2.57 13.41 -10.57
C THR A 103 2.41 12.18 -11.48
N LEU A 104 3.33 11.22 -11.37
CA LEU A 104 3.27 9.97 -12.14
C LEU A 104 1.99 9.17 -11.87
N VAL A 105 1.67 8.96 -10.60
CA VAL A 105 0.49 8.17 -10.19
C VAL A 105 -0.80 8.87 -10.59
N ALA A 106 -0.85 10.19 -10.49
CA ALA A 106 -2.00 10.99 -10.89
C ALA A 106 -2.18 11.07 -12.42
N GLY A 107 -1.21 10.59 -13.21
CA GLY A 107 -1.27 10.63 -14.68
C GLY A 107 -1.06 12.02 -15.26
N THR A 108 -0.21 12.83 -14.62
CA THR A 108 0.14 14.17 -15.09
C THR A 108 1.57 14.17 -15.62
N GLU A 109 1.76 14.79 -16.78
CA GLU A 109 3.06 14.97 -17.40
C GLU A 109 3.67 16.28 -16.89
N ALA A 110 4.32 16.24 -15.72
CA ALA A 110 5.14 17.33 -15.23
C ALA A 110 6.61 16.93 -15.29
N ASN A 111 7.42 17.77 -15.91
CA ASN A 111 8.86 17.53 -15.96
C ASN A 111 9.57 17.98 -14.67
N ASP A 112 10.81 17.55 -14.51
CA ASP A 112 11.60 17.83 -13.30
C ASP A 112 11.78 19.32 -13.04
N GLU A 113 11.94 20.13 -14.06
CA GLU A 113 12.17 21.57 -13.93
C GLU A 113 10.90 22.30 -13.46
N GLU A 114 9.74 21.89 -13.94
CA GLU A 114 8.46 22.44 -13.48
C GLU A 114 8.19 22.11 -12.00
N ILE A 115 8.52 20.88 -11.58
CA ILE A 115 8.40 20.50 -10.17
C ILE A 115 9.38 21.33 -9.32
N LYS A 116 10.62 21.50 -9.77
CA LYS A 116 11.63 22.33 -9.07
C LYS A 116 11.24 23.80 -9.00
N GLN A 117 10.63 24.35 -10.06
CA GLN A 117 10.12 25.72 -10.06
C GLN A 117 9.09 25.94 -8.95
N ILE A 118 8.08 25.05 -8.85
CA ILE A 118 7.08 25.12 -7.77
C ILE A 118 7.75 24.93 -6.40
N MET A 119 8.72 24.02 -6.29
CA MET A 119 9.49 23.86 -5.05
C MET A 119 10.23 25.14 -4.66
N ALA A 120 10.76 25.90 -5.62
CA ALA A 120 11.41 27.17 -5.37
C ALA A 120 10.43 28.24 -4.87
N GLU A 121 9.27 28.36 -5.51
CA GLU A 121 8.17 29.26 -5.09
C GLU A 121 7.74 28.98 -3.64
N TRP A 122 7.63 27.69 -3.27
CA TRP A 122 7.29 27.26 -1.91
C TRP A 122 8.49 27.20 -0.95
N SER A 123 9.64 27.72 -1.34
CA SER A 123 10.88 27.80 -0.53
C SER A 123 11.37 26.45 0.01
N ILE A 124 11.16 25.34 -0.75
CA ILE A 124 11.61 24.00 -0.36
C ILE A 124 12.62 23.37 -1.34
N LEU A 125 13.02 24.07 -2.41
CA LEU A 125 13.93 23.53 -3.42
C LEU A 125 15.29 23.10 -2.82
N HIS A 126 15.81 23.85 -1.85
CA HIS A 126 17.07 23.55 -1.17
C HIS A 126 17.04 22.23 -0.36
N ARG A 127 15.84 21.66 -0.14
CA ARG A 127 15.59 20.38 0.53
C ARG A 127 15.22 19.24 -0.42
N SER A 128 15.35 19.43 -1.73
CA SER A 128 14.87 18.50 -2.75
C SER A 128 15.38 17.05 -2.58
N GLY A 129 16.65 16.90 -2.19
CA GLY A 129 17.29 15.61 -1.96
C GLY A 129 17.11 15.04 -0.55
N ASP A 130 16.59 15.82 0.40
CA ASP A 130 16.44 15.41 1.79
C ASP A 130 15.35 14.35 1.93
N ARG A 131 15.52 13.42 2.89
CA ARG A 131 14.47 12.48 3.28
C ARG A 131 13.40 13.22 4.08
N LEU A 132 12.14 12.80 3.92
CA LEU A 132 11.02 13.36 4.68
C LEU A 132 11.21 13.22 6.20
N ALA A 133 11.88 12.16 6.65
CA ALA A 133 12.25 11.95 8.05
C ALA A 133 13.05 13.12 8.67
N THR A 134 13.85 13.82 7.86
CA THR A 134 14.75 14.90 8.35
C THR A 134 14.09 16.27 8.35
N LEU A 135 12.88 16.38 7.81
CA LEU A 135 12.15 17.65 7.72
C LEU A 135 11.36 17.94 9.01
N SER A 136 11.19 19.23 9.30
CA SER A 136 10.23 19.67 10.32
C SER A 136 8.77 19.32 9.90
N ASN A 137 7.87 19.28 10.87
CA ASN A 137 6.44 18.99 10.59
C ASN A 137 5.85 19.96 9.55
N GLY A 138 6.16 21.27 9.65
CA GLY A 138 5.68 22.27 8.69
C GLY A 138 6.21 22.04 7.27
N LEU A 139 7.49 21.67 7.13
CA LEU A 139 8.07 21.34 5.83
C LEU A 139 7.46 20.05 5.25
N ARG A 140 7.27 19.02 6.06
CA ARG A 140 6.58 17.79 5.62
C ARG A 140 5.16 18.11 5.17
N ARG A 141 4.45 18.97 5.91
CA ARG A 141 3.11 19.41 5.54
C ARG A 141 3.09 20.10 4.18
N ARG A 142 4.04 21.00 3.90
CA ARG A 142 4.19 21.60 2.56
C ARG A 142 4.36 20.55 1.47
N VAL A 143 5.25 19.56 1.68
CA VAL A 143 5.46 18.47 0.71
C VAL A 143 4.20 17.64 0.51
N SER A 144 3.47 17.30 1.57
CA SER A 144 2.21 16.58 1.50
C SER A 144 1.17 17.35 0.67
N VAL A 145 0.99 18.64 0.94
CA VAL A 145 0.05 19.49 0.20
C VAL A 145 0.49 19.65 -1.26
N LEU A 146 1.76 19.91 -1.53
CA LEU A 146 2.30 20.00 -2.89
C LEU A 146 2.13 18.69 -3.68
N SER A 147 2.21 17.54 -3.01
CA SER A 147 1.94 16.25 -3.68
C SER A 147 0.50 16.11 -4.19
N ALA A 148 -0.44 16.88 -3.66
CA ALA A 148 -1.81 16.95 -4.17
C ALA A 148 -2.00 18.11 -5.18
N LEU A 149 -1.35 19.26 -4.97
CA LEU A 149 -1.53 20.46 -5.81
C LEU A 149 -0.83 20.31 -7.17
N ILE A 150 0.45 19.87 -7.20
CA ILE A 150 1.26 19.85 -8.43
C ILE A 150 0.61 19.03 -9.54
N PRO A 151 0.10 17.81 -9.30
CA PRO A 151 -0.57 17.04 -10.35
C PRO A 151 -1.79 17.74 -10.95
N ALA A 152 -2.49 18.54 -10.19
CA ALA A 152 -3.65 19.27 -10.67
C ALA A 152 -3.24 20.58 -11.37
N LEU A 153 -2.33 21.38 -10.80
CA LEU A 153 -1.84 22.63 -11.38
C LEU A 153 -1.15 22.44 -12.74
N LYS A 154 -0.58 21.25 -13.00
CA LYS A 154 0.09 20.90 -14.24
C LYS A 154 -0.75 20.06 -15.19
N SER A 155 -2.05 19.93 -14.93
CA SER A 155 -2.96 19.14 -15.78
C SER A 155 -3.92 20.04 -16.53
N GLU A 156 -3.99 19.88 -17.84
CA GLU A 156 -5.02 20.50 -18.68
C GLU A 156 -6.41 19.82 -18.54
N LYS A 157 -6.46 18.69 -17.81
CA LYS A 157 -7.68 17.91 -17.60
C LYS A 157 -8.21 18.14 -16.20
N LYS A 158 -9.55 18.17 -16.05
CA LYS A 158 -10.20 18.31 -14.76
C LYS A 158 -9.77 17.23 -13.77
N GLY A 159 -9.71 17.59 -12.52
CA GLY A 159 -9.41 16.68 -11.43
C GLY A 159 -10.13 17.10 -10.15
N LEU A 160 -10.10 16.19 -9.18
CA LEU A 160 -10.60 16.40 -7.83
C LEU A 160 -9.40 16.50 -6.88
N VAL A 161 -9.29 17.63 -6.20
CA VAL A 161 -8.25 17.86 -5.19
C VAL A 161 -8.88 17.81 -3.81
N MET A 162 -8.41 16.91 -2.95
CA MET A 162 -8.88 16.78 -1.57
C MET A 162 -7.77 17.12 -0.59
N LEU A 163 -8.02 18.07 0.31
CA LEU A 163 -7.05 18.59 1.27
C LEU A 163 -7.60 18.50 2.69
N ASP A 164 -6.93 17.78 3.56
CA ASP A 164 -7.31 17.65 4.97
C ASP A 164 -6.39 18.49 5.85
N GLU A 165 -6.91 19.56 6.48
CA GLU A 165 -6.21 20.56 7.30
C GLU A 165 -4.92 21.09 6.62
N PRO A 166 -4.97 21.59 5.36
CA PRO A 166 -3.77 21.86 4.57
C PRO A 166 -2.88 22.96 5.14
N SER A 167 -3.44 23.95 5.85
CA SER A 167 -2.70 25.08 6.43
C SER A 167 -2.02 24.77 7.77
N GLU A 168 -2.30 23.60 8.37
CA GLU A 168 -1.78 23.24 9.69
C GLU A 168 -0.23 23.21 9.70
N GLY A 169 0.38 23.96 10.64
CA GLY A 169 1.83 24.01 10.79
C GLY A 169 2.58 24.80 9.69
N MET A 170 1.87 25.48 8.78
CA MET A 170 2.46 26.35 7.76
C MET A 170 2.67 27.76 8.28
N ASP A 171 3.70 28.42 7.80
CA ASP A 171 3.91 29.84 8.00
C ASP A 171 2.94 30.68 7.12
N GLU A 172 2.80 31.97 7.45
CA GLU A 172 1.88 32.89 6.78
C GLU A 172 2.14 32.99 5.26
N THR A 173 3.39 32.94 4.84
CA THR A 173 3.77 32.97 3.42
C THR A 173 3.25 31.73 2.69
N SER A 174 3.46 30.55 3.26
CA SER A 174 2.96 29.29 2.68
C SER A 174 1.43 29.21 2.67
N GLN A 175 0.77 29.77 3.70
CA GLN A 175 -0.69 29.86 3.72
C GLN A 175 -1.23 30.78 2.61
N LYS A 176 -0.54 31.90 2.30
CA LYS A 176 -0.89 32.76 1.17
C LYS A 176 -0.74 32.02 -0.16
N LEU A 177 0.38 31.31 -0.35
CA LEU A 177 0.62 30.50 -1.55
C LEU A 177 -0.45 29.39 -1.71
N LEU A 178 -0.86 28.76 -0.61
CA LEU A 178 -1.93 27.77 -0.64
C LEU A 178 -3.25 28.35 -1.14
N ARG A 179 -3.64 29.54 -0.67
CA ARG A 179 -4.86 30.21 -1.15
C ARG A 179 -4.79 30.53 -2.64
N TYR A 180 -3.69 31.10 -3.12
CA TYR A 180 -3.48 31.35 -4.55
C TYR A 180 -3.55 30.06 -5.38
N ALA A 181 -2.92 28.99 -4.92
CA ALA A 181 -2.99 27.70 -5.60
C ALA A 181 -4.42 27.13 -5.67
N ILE A 182 -5.25 27.33 -4.63
CA ILE A 182 -6.66 26.93 -4.64
C ILE A 182 -7.46 27.77 -5.66
N GLU A 183 -7.22 29.08 -5.73
CA GLU A 183 -7.85 29.97 -6.71
C GLU A 183 -7.45 29.62 -8.14
N ASP A 184 -6.17 29.31 -8.36
CA ASP A 184 -5.64 28.84 -9.65
C ASP A 184 -6.31 27.50 -10.06
N LEU A 185 -6.40 26.54 -9.15
CA LEU A 185 -7.09 25.26 -9.41
C LEU A 185 -8.55 25.47 -9.80
N ARG A 186 -9.25 26.37 -9.11
CA ARG A 186 -10.62 26.74 -9.45
C ARG A 186 -10.72 27.34 -10.86
N SER A 187 -9.80 28.25 -11.19
CA SER A 187 -9.75 28.90 -12.51
C SER A 187 -9.45 27.93 -13.65
N LEU A 188 -8.73 26.83 -13.36
CA LEU A 188 -8.44 25.72 -14.25
C LEU A 188 -9.58 24.69 -14.34
N GLY A 189 -10.68 24.89 -13.64
CA GLY A 189 -11.85 24.02 -13.67
C GLY A 189 -11.75 22.78 -12.79
N HIS A 190 -10.80 22.73 -11.85
CA HIS A 190 -10.71 21.63 -10.89
C HIS A 190 -11.74 21.80 -9.77
N THR A 191 -12.22 20.67 -9.24
CA THR A 191 -13.02 20.64 -8.01
C THR A 191 -12.07 20.50 -6.82
N VAL A 192 -12.23 21.35 -5.80
CA VAL A 192 -11.39 21.33 -4.60
C VAL A 192 -12.28 21.10 -3.37
N VAL A 193 -11.94 20.10 -2.55
CA VAL A 193 -12.60 19.81 -1.28
C VAL A 193 -11.60 19.95 -0.15
N ILE A 194 -11.88 20.86 0.78
CA ILE A 194 -10.97 21.21 1.87
C ILE A 194 -11.67 20.91 3.20
N ALA A 195 -11.11 20.04 4.01
CA ALA A 195 -11.53 19.91 5.40
C ALA A 195 -10.62 20.79 6.27
N THR A 196 -11.18 21.81 6.94
CA THR A 196 -10.38 22.73 7.75
C THR A 196 -11.20 23.48 8.79
N HIS A 197 -10.51 24.03 9.78
CA HIS A 197 -11.04 25.02 10.72
C HIS A 197 -10.46 26.43 10.46
N ASP A 198 -9.65 26.61 9.42
CA ASP A 198 -9.02 27.88 9.04
C ASP A 198 -10.01 28.80 8.31
N GLN A 199 -10.36 29.92 8.95
CA GLN A 199 -11.29 30.88 8.40
C GLN A 199 -10.82 31.49 7.06
N SER A 200 -9.51 31.59 6.85
CA SER A 200 -8.96 32.15 5.62
C SER A 200 -9.21 31.25 4.41
N LEU A 201 -9.20 29.94 4.60
CA LEU A 201 -9.56 28.96 3.59
C LEU A 201 -11.09 28.84 3.39
N MET A 202 -11.86 28.98 4.47
CA MET A 202 -13.33 29.02 4.37
C MET A 202 -13.82 30.19 3.51
N ASN A 203 -13.12 31.33 3.54
CA ASN A 203 -13.50 32.52 2.77
C ASN A 203 -13.24 32.39 1.26
N VAL A 204 -12.40 31.44 0.83
CA VAL A 204 -12.13 31.16 -0.60
C VAL A 204 -13.13 30.15 -1.17
N ALA A 205 -13.88 29.47 -0.32
CA ALA A 205 -14.81 28.43 -0.73
C ALA A 205 -16.11 29.01 -1.31
N ASP A 206 -16.63 28.39 -2.37
CA ASP A 206 -17.95 28.69 -2.95
C ASP A 206 -19.06 28.17 -2.04
N ARG A 207 -18.82 26.99 -1.43
CA ARG A 207 -19.79 26.35 -0.53
C ARG A 207 -19.11 25.89 0.75
N LEU A 208 -19.85 26.05 1.85
CA LEU A 208 -19.43 25.64 3.18
C LEU A 208 -20.34 24.53 3.70
N ILE A 209 -19.77 23.38 4.00
CA ILE A 209 -20.43 22.23 4.63
C ILE A 209 -20.05 22.22 6.10
N ARG A 210 -20.97 22.51 6.99
CA ARG A 210 -20.74 22.46 8.43
C ARG A 210 -21.25 21.14 9.00
N ILE A 211 -20.37 20.45 9.74
CA ILE A 211 -20.74 19.23 10.46
C ILE A 211 -21.12 19.61 11.89
N HIS A 212 -22.34 19.27 12.27
CA HIS A 212 -22.87 19.45 13.62
C HIS A 212 -23.73 18.24 13.98
N ASP A 213 -23.52 17.66 15.15
CA ASP A 213 -24.32 16.53 15.69
C ASP A 213 -24.57 15.39 14.70
N GLN A 214 -23.49 14.93 14.03
CA GLN A 214 -23.49 13.82 13.05
C GLN A 214 -24.26 14.14 11.73
N THR A 215 -24.76 15.35 11.56
CA THR A 215 -25.46 15.85 10.37
C THR A 215 -24.65 16.94 9.68
N ILE A 216 -25.06 17.34 8.49
CA ILE A 216 -24.45 18.44 7.75
C ILE A 216 -25.46 19.54 7.46
N SER A 217 -24.98 20.78 7.47
CA SER A 217 -25.67 21.93 6.89
C SER A 217 -24.81 22.51 5.77
N VAL A 218 -25.43 22.88 4.67
CA VAL A 218 -24.75 23.42 3.49
C VAL A 218 -25.15 24.87 3.29
N SER A 219 -24.20 25.77 3.10
CA SER A 219 -24.40 27.18 2.79
C SER A 219 -23.53 27.59 1.59
N GLY A 220 -23.99 28.57 0.83
CA GLY A 220 -23.40 28.98 -0.45
C GLY A 220 -24.04 28.28 -1.65
N GLU A 221 -23.80 28.80 -2.83
CA GLU A 221 -24.29 28.25 -4.09
C GLU A 221 -23.10 27.81 -4.95
N PRO A 222 -23.22 26.70 -5.70
CA PRO A 222 -22.20 26.30 -6.63
C PRO A 222 -22.04 27.34 -7.73
N PRO A 223 -20.83 27.65 -8.20
CA PRO A 223 -20.62 28.56 -9.30
C PRO A 223 -21.28 28.02 -10.58
N GLU A 224 -21.80 28.92 -11.40
CA GLU A 224 -22.15 28.59 -12.79
C GLU A 224 -20.83 28.25 -13.51
N SER A 225 -20.64 27.00 -13.86
CA SER A 225 -19.40 26.56 -14.49
C SER A 225 -19.60 26.32 -15.99
N ASP A 226 -18.83 27.03 -16.79
CA ASP A 226 -18.79 26.87 -18.25
C ASP A 226 -17.67 25.86 -18.71
N PHE A 227 -17.21 25.03 -17.78
CA PHE A 227 -16.15 24.04 -18.04
C PHE A 227 -16.68 22.71 -18.63
N GLY A 228 -17.89 22.71 -19.17
CA GLY A 228 -18.47 21.55 -19.84
C GLY A 228 -17.67 21.16 -21.08
N GLY A 229 -16.98 20.06 -21.07
CA GLY A 229 -16.19 19.57 -22.21
C GLY A 229 -14.71 19.32 -21.91
N ILE A 230 -14.17 19.86 -20.83
CA ILE A 230 -12.83 19.50 -20.39
C ILE A 230 -12.84 18.06 -19.86
N PRO A 231 -12.03 17.12 -20.40
CA PRO A 231 -12.03 15.73 -19.96
C PRO A 231 -11.49 15.59 -18.54
N ILE A 232 -11.98 14.57 -17.83
CA ILE A 232 -11.44 14.22 -16.52
C ILE A 232 -10.06 13.58 -16.67
N ARG A 233 -9.13 13.96 -15.80
CA ARG A 233 -7.79 13.38 -15.75
C ARG A 233 -7.88 11.89 -15.40
N ARG A 234 -7.15 11.07 -16.14
CA ARG A 234 -7.00 9.63 -15.85
C ARG A 234 -5.78 9.40 -14.98
N HIS A 235 -5.90 8.51 -14.02
CA HIS A 235 -4.70 7.99 -13.37
C HIS A 235 -3.81 7.26 -14.39
N ASN A 236 -2.52 7.22 -14.11
CA ASN A 236 -1.60 6.40 -14.88
C ASN A 236 -2.07 4.92 -14.87
N ASN A 237 -2.12 4.30 -16.04
CA ASN A 237 -2.45 2.87 -16.16
C ASN A 237 -1.38 1.99 -15.47
N ASP A 238 -0.13 2.46 -15.42
CA ASP A 238 1.02 1.76 -14.87
C ASP A 238 1.23 1.99 -13.36
N ARG A 239 0.25 2.56 -12.65
CA ARG A 239 0.35 2.86 -11.20
C ARG A 239 0.73 1.65 -10.33
N VAL A 240 0.38 0.43 -10.76
CA VAL A 240 0.83 -0.79 -10.07
C VAL A 240 2.33 -0.98 -10.24
N SER A 241 2.85 -0.78 -11.46
CA SER A 241 4.29 -0.81 -11.74
C SER A 241 5.04 0.28 -10.97
N GLU A 242 4.47 1.49 -10.88
CA GLU A 242 5.06 2.59 -10.10
C GLU A 242 5.07 2.28 -8.59
N PHE A 243 4.02 1.66 -8.07
CA PHE A 243 4.02 1.15 -6.69
C PHE A 243 5.12 0.10 -6.46
N CYS A 244 5.28 -0.84 -7.39
CA CYS A 244 6.34 -1.85 -7.30
C CYS A 244 7.73 -1.21 -7.34
N ARG A 245 7.97 -0.27 -8.25
CA ARG A 245 9.23 0.49 -8.31
C ARG A 245 9.49 1.28 -7.03
N TRP A 246 8.47 1.94 -6.50
CA TRP A 246 8.55 2.66 -5.24
C TRP A 246 8.94 1.73 -4.09
N GLY A 247 8.25 0.60 -3.91
CA GLY A 247 8.54 -0.36 -2.86
C GLY A 247 9.95 -0.94 -2.96
N ILE A 248 10.36 -1.38 -4.15
CA ILE A 248 11.71 -1.91 -4.41
C ILE A 248 12.77 -0.83 -4.15
N SER A 249 12.54 0.42 -4.60
CA SER A 249 13.50 1.51 -4.39
C SER A 249 13.75 1.82 -2.91
N LEU A 250 12.72 1.67 -2.08
CA LEU A 250 12.83 1.85 -0.62
C LEU A 250 13.63 0.73 0.04
N GLU A 251 13.47 -0.52 -0.42
CA GLU A 251 14.30 -1.65 0.05
C GLU A 251 15.79 -1.41 -0.24
N TRP A 252 16.12 -0.95 -1.45
CA TRP A 252 17.51 -0.64 -1.81
C TRP A 252 18.10 0.55 -1.05
N LYS A 253 17.28 1.54 -0.70
CA LYS A 253 17.73 2.70 0.09
C LYS A 253 18.02 2.38 1.55
N ASN A 254 17.40 1.33 2.08
CA ASN A 254 17.56 0.87 3.46
C ASN A 254 17.89 -0.63 3.53
N PRO A 255 19.10 -1.04 3.13
CA PRO A 255 19.50 -2.46 3.11
C PRO A 255 19.52 -3.08 4.51
N ILE A 256 19.60 -2.28 5.57
CA ILE A 256 19.61 -2.76 6.97
C ILE A 256 18.34 -3.56 7.27
N ASP A 257 17.17 -3.12 6.79
CA ASP A 257 15.90 -3.81 7.02
C ASP A 257 15.88 -5.20 6.35
N THR A 258 16.47 -5.29 5.14
CA THR A 258 16.62 -6.56 4.42
C THR A 258 17.62 -7.49 5.15
N ILE A 259 18.72 -6.94 5.67
CA ILE A 259 19.70 -7.69 6.46
C ILE A 259 19.06 -8.24 7.74
N HIS A 260 18.27 -7.46 8.45
CA HIS A 260 17.56 -7.92 9.66
C HIS A 260 16.62 -9.10 9.37
N ARG A 261 16.00 -9.15 8.20
CA ARG A 261 15.18 -10.28 7.77
C ARG A 261 15.99 -11.54 7.51
N LEU A 262 17.24 -11.41 7.08
CA LEU A 262 18.15 -12.51 6.81
C LEU A 262 18.82 -13.08 8.08
N VAL A 263 18.94 -12.28 9.15
CA VAL A 263 19.64 -12.71 10.38
C VAL A 263 19.09 -14.02 10.96
N PRO A 264 17.78 -14.24 11.15
CA PRO A 264 17.27 -15.51 11.64
C PRO A 264 17.62 -16.69 10.73
N SER A 265 17.58 -16.48 9.41
CA SER A 265 17.91 -17.50 8.42
C SER A 265 19.40 -17.83 8.42
N ILE A 266 20.26 -16.82 8.56
CA ILE A 266 21.71 -17.01 8.67
C ILE A 266 22.04 -17.79 9.96
N ILE A 267 21.40 -17.45 11.07
CA ILE A 267 21.56 -18.20 12.34
C ILE A 267 21.13 -19.65 12.14
N ALA A 268 20.01 -19.91 11.48
CA ALA A 268 19.55 -21.26 11.17
C ALA A 268 20.59 -22.02 10.31
N ILE A 269 21.15 -21.39 9.29
CA ILE A 269 22.20 -21.98 8.45
C ILE A 269 23.47 -22.36 9.27
N LEU A 270 23.90 -21.45 10.16
CA LEU A 270 25.06 -21.69 11.03
C LEU A 270 24.79 -22.85 12.00
N LEU A 271 23.59 -22.93 12.57
CA LEU A 271 23.20 -24.03 13.45
C LEU A 271 23.15 -25.35 12.69
N ILE A 272 22.55 -25.38 11.49
CA ILE A 272 22.55 -26.56 10.62
C ILE A 272 23.97 -26.99 10.29
N GLY A 273 24.85 -26.06 9.95
CA GLY A 273 26.26 -26.36 9.67
C GLY A 273 27.05 -26.91 10.87
N SER A 274 26.70 -26.48 12.10
CA SER A 274 27.39 -26.91 13.31
C SER A 274 26.91 -28.27 13.87
N VAL A 275 25.64 -28.61 13.68
CA VAL A 275 25.01 -29.82 14.24
C VAL A 275 24.64 -30.81 13.13
N GLY A 276 24.64 -30.37 11.89
CA GLY A 276 24.04 -31.07 10.76
C GLY A 276 24.72 -32.38 10.39
N ALA A 277 26.03 -32.53 10.60
CA ALA A 277 26.73 -33.78 10.27
C ALA A 277 26.21 -34.96 11.08
N ASP A 278 25.96 -34.76 12.37
CA ASP A 278 25.45 -35.81 13.26
C ASP A 278 23.95 -36.06 13.06
N PHE A 279 23.21 -34.98 12.79
CA PHE A 279 21.73 -35.03 12.61
C PHE A 279 21.35 -35.66 11.27
N VAL A 280 22.05 -35.34 10.20
CA VAL A 280 21.86 -35.90 8.86
C VAL A 280 22.19 -37.39 8.82
N ALA A 281 23.16 -37.84 9.62
CA ALA A 281 23.57 -39.27 9.68
C ALA A 281 22.54 -40.15 10.41
N SER A 282 21.68 -39.59 11.29
CA SER A 282 20.77 -40.34 12.14
C SER A 282 19.33 -40.48 11.59
N ASP A 283 18.78 -39.45 10.91
CA ASP A 283 17.35 -39.34 10.69
C ASP A 283 16.88 -39.39 9.23
N GLY A 284 17.77 -39.64 8.28
CA GLY A 284 17.41 -39.89 6.89
C GLY A 284 17.10 -38.62 6.05
N LEU A 285 16.58 -38.84 4.82
CA LEU A 285 16.42 -37.81 3.78
C LEU A 285 15.41 -36.72 4.12
N PHE A 286 14.42 -37.02 4.96
CA PHE A 286 13.44 -36.05 5.41
C PHE A 286 14.10 -34.92 6.24
N SER A 287 14.99 -35.28 7.17
CA SER A 287 15.71 -34.29 8.00
C SER A 287 16.65 -33.44 7.17
N VAL A 288 17.30 -34.02 6.17
CA VAL A 288 18.12 -33.29 5.20
C VAL A 288 17.26 -32.26 4.44
N SER A 289 16.10 -32.66 3.94
CA SER A 289 15.17 -31.83 3.20
C SER A 289 14.63 -30.69 4.05
N PHE A 290 14.31 -30.99 5.31
CA PHE A 290 13.87 -30.00 6.28
C PHE A 290 14.97 -28.94 6.52
N CYS A 291 16.19 -29.36 6.80
CA CYS A 291 17.32 -28.47 6.99
C CYS A 291 17.62 -27.63 5.75
N LEU A 292 17.43 -28.18 4.56
CA LEU A 292 17.65 -27.50 3.29
C LEU A 292 16.70 -26.32 3.08
N LEU A 293 15.41 -26.50 3.37
CA LEU A 293 14.38 -25.52 3.10
C LEU A 293 14.09 -24.56 4.28
N LEU A 294 14.45 -24.96 5.52
CA LEU A 294 14.13 -24.21 6.74
C LEU A 294 14.59 -22.74 6.72
N PRO A 295 15.85 -22.39 6.33
CA PRO A 295 16.28 -20.99 6.32
C PRO A 295 15.48 -20.12 5.35
N ALA A 296 15.11 -20.66 4.19
CA ALA A 296 14.26 -19.98 3.23
C ALA A 296 12.83 -19.77 3.78
N PHE A 297 12.26 -20.78 4.44
CA PHE A 297 10.97 -20.67 5.11
C PHE A 297 10.98 -19.62 6.23
N ILE A 298 12.00 -19.62 7.08
CA ILE A 298 12.15 -18.60 8.14
C ILE A 298 12.16 -17.19 7.52
N SER A 299 12.94 -16.97 6.45
CA SER A 299 12.97 -15.68 5.75
C SER A 299 11.60 -15.29 5.19
N ALA A 300 10.84 -16.26 4.66
CA ALA A 300 9.50 -16.04 4.14
C ALA A 300 8.49 -15.63 5.22
N MET A 301 8.68 -16.09 6.46
CA MET A 301 7.78 -15.80 7.59
C MET A 301 8.06 -14.46 8.28
N VAL A 302 9.22 -13.86 8.08
CA VAL A 302 9.57 -12.58 8.72
C VAL A 302 8.71 -11.44 8.14
N ARG A 303 8.21 -10.59 9.01
CA ARG A 303 7.41 -9.42 8.61
C ARG A 303 8.19 -8.48 7.69
N PRO A 304 7.64 -8.13 6.51
CA PRO A 304 8.29 -7.21 5.59
C PRO A 304 8.34 -5.78 6.10
N ALA A 305 9.47 -5.09 5.90
CA ALA A 305 9.62 -3.66 6.22
C ALA A 305 8.64 -2.77 5.43
N LEU A 306 8.27 -3.18 4.22
CA LEU A 306 7.27 -2.48 3.42
C LEU A 306 5.96 -2.24 4.18
N ILE A 307 5.54 -3.18 5.04
CA ILE A 307 4.29 -3.04 5.81
C ILE A 307 4.39 -1.90 6.83
N ASP A 308 5.54 -1.76 7.48
CA ASP A 308 5.78 -0.66 8.42
C ASP A 308 5.84 0.67 7.67
N ARG A 309 6.49 0.71 6.51
CA ARG A 309 6.54 1.88 5.63
C ARG A 309 5.18 2.30 5.09
N LEU A 310 4.28 1.35 4.80
CA LEU A 310 2.90 1.65 4.42
C LEU A 310 2.09 2.24 5.57
N ASN A 311 2.43 1.91 6.81
CA ASN A 311 1.78 2.48 8.00
C ASN A 311 2.35 3.85 8.38
N GLU A 312 3.62 4.12 8.06
CA GLU A 312 4.25 5.41 8.30
C GLU A 312 3.52 6.53 7.56
N GLY A 313 3.26 7.63 8.26
CA GLY A 313 2.57 8.80 7.70
C GLY A 313 1.27 8.46 6.97
N ARG A 314 0.70 7.27 7.13
CA ARG A 314 -0.44 6.74 6.37
C ARG A 314 -0.18 6.66 4.85
N SER A 315 1.06 6.38 4.44
CA SER A 315 1.43 6.26 3.02
C SER A 315 0.59 5.18 2.30
N GLY A 316 0.24 4.09 2.99
CA GLY A 316 -0.65 3.06 2.48
C GLY A 316 -2.06 3.56 2.17
N ASP A 317 -2.60 4.53 2.92
CA ASP A 317 -3.89 5.13 2.62
C ASP A 317 -3.80 5.99 1.35
N TRP A 318 -2.72 6.75 1.19
CA TRP A 318 -2.48 7.50 -0.04
C TRP A 318 -2.42 6.58 -1.27
N TRP A 319 -1.67 5.49 -1.21
CA TRP A 319 -1.62 4.49 -2.28
C TRP A 319 -2.98 3.84 -2.52
N ARG A 320 -3.74 3.56 -1.46
CA ARG A 320 -5.09 2.98 -1.55
C ARG A 320 -6.08 3.93 -2.26
N ALA A 321 -5.98 5.24 -2.01
CA ALA A 321 -6.80 6.24 -2.70
C ALA A 321 -6.60 6.19 -4.22
N HIS A 322 -5.37 5.91 -4.69
CA HIS A 322 -5.03 5.89 -6.11
C HIS A 322 -5.18 4.50 -6.77
N MET A 323 -4.95 3.41 -6.03
CA MET A 323 -4.95 2.04 -6.55
C MET A 323 -6.19 1.23 -6.18
N GLY A 324 -6.96 1.64 -5.17
CA GLY A 324 -8.10 0.88 -4.68
C GLY A 324 -7.72 -0.51 -4.20
N ARG A 325 -8.44 -1.52 -4.67
CA ARG A 325 -8.24 -2.93 -4.28
C ARG A 325 -6.91 -3.53 -4.75
N SER A 326 -6.30 -3.01 -5.81
CA SER A 326 -5.04 -3.57 -6.36
C SER A 326 -3.81 -3.28 -5.50
N MET A 327 -3.90 -2.36 -4.53
CA MET A 327 -2.78 -2.01 -3.63
C MET A 327 -2.33 -3.19 -2.77
N ARG A 328 -3.24 -3.95 -2.16
CA ARG A 328 -2.88 -5.08 -1.29
C ARG A 328 -2.22 -6.25 -2.03
N PRO A 329 -2.77 -6.73 -3.17
CA PRO A 329 -2.07 -7.71 -4.00
C PRO A 329 -0.67 -7.27 -4.38
N ALA A 330 -0.50 -6.05 -4.86
CA ALA A 330 0.80 -5.51 -5.22
C ALA A 330 1.75 -5.45 -4.01
N ALA A 331 1.28 -5.00 -2.85
CA ALA A 331 2.07 -4.92 -1.62
C ALA A 331 2.50 -6.32 -1.11
N SER A 332 1.66 -7.35 -1.28
CA SER A 332 2.02 -8.71 -0.88
C SER A 332 3.15 -9.29 -1.74
N VAL A 333 3.13 -9.00 -3.03
CA VAL A 333 4.20 -9.44 -3.96
C VAL A 333 5.49 -8.66 -3.70
N VAL A 334 5.45 -7.34 -3.66
CA VAL A 334 6.65 -6.51 -3.45
C VAL A 334 7.27 -6.77 -2.09
N GLY A 335 6.46 -6.88 -1.03
CA GLY A 335 6.94 -7.10 0.33
C GLY A 335 7.52 -8.49 0.58
N SER A 336 7.15 -9.49 -0.22
CA SER A 336 7.58 -10.86 0.00
C SER A 336 9.09 -11.08 -0.19
N SER A 337 9.80 -10.16 -0.84
CA SER A 337 11.24 -10.32 -1.17
C SER A 337 11.52 -11.68 -1.80
N TRP A 338 10.71 -12.06 -2.76
CA TRP A 338 10.62 -13.38 -3.39
C TRP A 338 11.94 -13.96 -3.92
N LEU A 339 12.95 -13.14 -4.15
CA LEU A 339 14.27 -13.60 -4.55
C LEU A 339 15.12 -14.17 -3.40
N LEU A 340 14.80 -13.88 -2.14
CA LEU A 340 15.58 -14.31 -0.98
C LEU A 340 15.56 -15.84 -0.73
N PRO A 341 14.46 -16.57 -0.92
CA PRO A 341 14.45 -18.02 -0.71
C PRO A 341 15.49 -18.77 -1.53
N LEU A 342 15.71 -18.38 -2.78
CA LEU A 342 16.63 -19.08 -3.67
C LEU A 342 18.11 -19.10 -3.21
N PRO A 343 18.76 -17.95 -2.95
CA PRO A 343 20.12 -17.94 -2.48
C PRO A 343 20.31 -18.61 -1.10
N LEU A 344 19.32 -18.52 -0.23
CA LEU A 344 19.37 -19.17 1.08
C LEU A 344 19.33 -20.69 0.94
N THR A 345 18.45 -21.24 0.12
CA THR A 345 18.38 -22.67 -0.16
C THR A 345 19.68 -23.16 -0.81
N TYR A 346 20.22 -22.40 -1.76
CA TYR A 346 21.50 -22.74 -2.38
C TYR A 346 22.65 -22.78 -1.36
N LEU A 347 22.77 -21.76 -0.53
CA LEU A 347 23.81 -21.69 0.49
C LEU A 347 23.69 -22.85 1.47
N THR A 348 22.50 -23.19 1.92
CA THR A 348 22.27 -24.34 2.80
C THR A 348 22.63 -25.64 2.10
N PHE A 349 22.25 -25.80 0.83
CA PHE A 349 22.63 -26.97 0.05
C PHE A 349 24.15 -27.15 -0.04
N VAL A 350 24.91 -26.08 -0.34
CA VAL A 350 26.38 -26.12 -0.40
C VAL A 350 26.96 -26.56 0.94
N ILE A 351 26.47 -26.01 2.05
CA ILE A 351 26.96 -26.34 3.40
C ILE A 351 26.72 -27.81 3.74
N ILE A 352 25.53 -28.33 3.45
CA ILE A 352 25.20 -29.73 3.71
C ILE A 352 25.96 -30.67 2.78
N SER A 353 26.15 -30.28 1.51
CA SER A 353 26.87 -31.15 0.51
C SER A 353 28.37 -31.31 0.75
N ILE A 354 29.02 -30.34 1.39
CA ILE A 354 30.45 -30.38 1.67
C ILE A 354 30.81 -31.54 2.63
N GLY A 355 29.82 -32.05 3.39
CA GLY A 355 30.07 -33.02 4.44
C GLY A 355 29.68 -34.49 4.13
N THR A 356 28.55 -34.76 3.42
CA THR A 356 27.94 -36.09 3.55
C THR A 356 26.99 -36.55 2.43
N LEU A 357 26.60 -35.71 1.47
CA LEU A 357 25.59 -36.10 0.50
C LEU A 357 26.19 -36.47 -0.86
N ASP A 358 26.19 -37.75 -1.19
CA ASP A 358 26.30 -38.25 -2.55
C ASP A 358 24.91 -38.12 -3.22
N VAL A 359 24.61 -36.91 -3.71
CA VAL A 359 23.32 -36.60 -4.36
C VAL A 359 23.45 -36.83 -5.86
N ASP A 360 22.53 -37.59 -6.42
CA ASP A 360 22.39 -37.79 -7.86
C ASP A 360 22.44 -36.44 -8.60
N PRO A 361 23.25 -36.31 -9.67
CA PRO A 361 23.28 -35.11 -10.51
C PRO A 361 21.91 -34.64 -10.98
N ASP A 362 21.01 -35.54 -11.30
CA ASP A 362 19.63 -35.24 -11.74
C ASP A 362 18.76 -34.71 -10.61
N ALA A 363 18.90 -35.24 -9.40
CA ALA A 363 18.22 -34.74 -8.21
C ALA A 363 18.59 -33.27 -7.90
N LYS A 364 19.88 -32.90 -8.09
CA LYS A 364 20.35 -31.52 -7.89
C LYS A 364 19.60 -30.52 -8.74
N PHE A 365 19.22 -30.87 -9.95
CA PHE A 365 18.45 -30.00 -10.85
C PHE A 365 17.02 -29.77 -10.35
N TRP A 366 16.38 -30.77 -9.74
CA TRP A 366 14.99 -30.73 -9.31
C TRP A 366 14.79 -30.16 -7.90
N ILE A 367 15.83 -30.05 -7.07
CA ILE A 367 15.77 -29.46 -5.72
C ILE A 367 15.26 -28.01 -5.75
N TRP A 368 15.47 -27.32 -6.84
CA TRP A 368 15.02 -25.93 -7.00
C TRP A 368 13.51 -25.75 -7.08
N LEU A 369 12.73 -26.76 -7.45
CA LEU A 369 11.29 -26.65 -7.54
C LEU A 369 10.62 -26.40 -6.18
N PRO A 370 10.94 -27.15 -5.10
CA PRO A 370 10.45 -26.81 -3.76
C PRO A 370 10.91 -25.44 -3.26
N ALA A 371 12.13 -25.03 -3.58
CA ALA A 371 12.66 -23.72 -3.21
C ALA A 371 11.89 -22.60 -3.92
N LEU A 372 11.52 -22.78 -5.18
CA LEU A 372 10.65 -21.85 -5.92
C LEU A 372 9.26 -21.77 -5.29
N ALA A 373 8.68 -22.90 -4.87
CA ALA A 373 7.36 -22.92 -4.24
C ALA A 373 7.32 -22.19 -2.87
N ILE A 374 8.46 -22.00 -2.21
CA ILE A 374 8.55 -21.15 -1.00
C ILE A 374 8.23 -19.68 -1.31
N ILE A 375 8.37 -19.25 -2.55
CA ILE A 375 7.94 -17.91 -2.98
C ILE A 375 6.44 -17.72 -2.73
N ASP A 376 5.62 -18.72 -3.05
CA ASP A 376 4.17 -18.66 -2.82
C ASP A 376 3.87 -18.55 -1.32
N ILE A 377 4.62 -19.27 -0.49
CA ILE A 377 4.56 -19.16 0.97
C ILE A 377 4.92 -17.74 1.43
N SER A 378 5.98 -17.15 0.88
CA SER A 378 6.41 -15.79 1.22
C SER A 378 5.36 -14.74 0.85
N VAL A 379 4.75 -14.86 -0.33
CA VAL A 379 3.67 -13.97 -0.79
C VAL A 379 2.43 -14.11 0.11
N ALA A 380 2.05 -15.34 0.45
CA ALA A 380 0.93 -15.61 1.34
C ALA A 380 1.17 -15.08 2.77
N ALA A 381 2.37 -15.29 3.33
CA ALA A 381 2.74 -14.77 4.64
C ALA A 381 2.71 -13.23 4.66
N THR A 382 3.20 -12.57 3.61
CA THR A 382 3.10 -11.11 3.48
C THR A 382 1.65 -10.64 3.42
N GLY A 383 0.77 -11.36 2.72
CA GLY A 383 -0.67 -11.12 2.72
C GLY A 383 -1.28 -11.19 4.13
N ILE A 384 -0.90 -12.20 4.91
CA ILE A 384 -1.30 -12.34 6.31
C ILE A 384 -0.83 -11.14 7.15
N HIS A 385 0.43 -10.72 7.00
CA HIS A 385 0.96 -9.55 7.71
C HIS A 385 0.19 -8.27 7.37
N LEU A 386 -0.20 -8.06 6.10
CA LEU A 386 -1.05 -6.95 5.68
C LEU A 386 -2.45 -6.99 6.31
N LEU A 387 -3.04 -8.19 6.39
CA LEU A 387 -4.33 -8.38 7.05
C LEU A 387 -4.24 -8.04 8.54
N VAL A 388 -3.23 -8.58 9.22
CA VAL A 388 -3.00 -8.36 10.66
C VAL A 388 -2.73 -6.89 10.97
N ALA A 389 -1.96 -6.20 10.15
CA ALA A 389 -1.68 -4.77 10.31
C ALA A 389 -2.96 -3.93 10.30
N SER A 390 -4.02 -4.39 9.64
CA SER A 390 -5.33 -3.74 9.62
C SER A 390 -6.18 -4.03 10.87
N LEU A 391 -5.87 -5.08 11.65
CA LEU A 391 -6.65 -5.54 12.81
C LEU A 391 -6.10 -4.95 14.13
N ARG A 392 -6.74 -3.91 14.68
CA ARG A 392 -6.22 -3.12 15.82
C ARG A 392 -6.02 -3.85 17.17
N ARG A 393 -6.73 -4.94 17.51
CA ARG A 393 -6.66 -5.58 18.85
C ARG A 393 -6.60 -7.12 18.89
N ARG A 394 -7.02 -7.81 17.85
CA ARG A 394 -6.99 -9.29 17.79
C ARG A 394 -5.91 -9.83 16.85
N GLY A 395 -5.13 -8.94 16.30
CA GLY A 395 -4.20 -9.24 15.22
C GLY A 395 -3.09 -10.22 15.60
N ALA A 396 -2.55 -10.13 16.81
CA ALA A 396 -1.43 -10.99 17.21
C ALA A 396 -1.83 -12.48 17.27
N VAL A 397 -2.99 -12.80 17.82
CA VAL A 397 -3.49 -14.19 17.89
C VAL A 397 -3.84 -14.71 16.49
N ALA A 398 -4.51 -13.89 15.69
CA ALA A 398 -4.85 -14.27 14.31
C ALA A 398 -3.58 -14.47 13.46
N ALA A 399 -2.55 -13.63 13.64
CA ALA A 399 -1.26 -13.79 12.98
C ALA A 399 -0.58 -15.10 13.33
N SER A 400 -0.48 -15.39 14.63
CA SER A 400 0.14 -16.63 15.10
C SER A 400 -0.59 -17.86 14.57
N LEU A 401 -1.92 -17.83 14.56
CA LEU A 401 -2.72 -18.94 14.02
C LEU A 401 -2.51 -19.11 12.51
N MET A 402 -2.53 -18.01 11.74
CA MET A 402 -2.34 -18.07 10.29
C MET A 402 -0.91 -18.47 9.93
N MET A 403 0.10 -18.01 10.70
CA MET A 403 1.47 -18.48 10.52
C MET A 403 1.62 -19.97 10.82
N ALA A 404 0.93 -20.50 11.84
CA ALA A 404 0.90 -21.92 12.11
C ALA A 404 0.33 -22.73 10.94
N ILE A 405 -0.66 -22.21 10.22
CA ILE A 405 -1.23 -22.83 9.02
C ILE A 405 -0.19 -22.94 7.90
N MET A 406 0.76 -21.97 7.78
CA MET A 406 1.80 -21.98 6.75
C MET A 406 2.85 -23.10 6.95
N VAL A 407 2.90 -23.69 8.14
CA VAL A 407 3.77 -24.85 8.39
C VAL A 407 3.36 -26.05 7.53
N TRP A 408 2.06 -26.21 7.27
CA TRP A 408 1.56 -27.34 6.49
C TRP A 408 2.05 -27.37 5.04
N PRO A 409 1.87 -26.31 4.22
CA PRO A 409 2.46 -26.27 2.88
C PRO A 409 3.99 -26.37 2.90
N PHE A 410 4.68 -25.86 3.93
CA PHE A 410 6.11 -26.05 4.08
C PHE A 410 6.48 -27.51 4.27
N LEU A 411 5.80 -28.26 5.13
CA LEU A 411 6.08 -29.69 5.34
C LEU A 411 5.83 -30.51 4.07
N MET A 412 4.83 -30.14 3.25
CA MET A 412 4.63 -30.77 1.93
C MET A 412 5.84 -30.55 1.01
N LEU A 413 6.46 -29.37 1.04
CA LEU A 413 7.69 -29.11 0.25
C LEU A 413 8.90 -29.89 0.79
N VAL A 414 8.99 -30.07 2.10
CA VAL A 414 10.02 -30.92 2.72
C VAL A 414 9.87 -32.36 2.27
N ASP A 415 8.63 -32.89 2.29
CA ASP A 415 8.33 -34.24 1.84
C ASP A 415 8.62 -34.41 0.34
N ALA A 416 8.17 -33.48 -0.50
CA ALA A 416 8.50 -33.45 -1.91
C ALA A 416 10.02 -33.49 -2.17
N THR A 417 10.77 -32.71 -1.39
CA THR A 417 12.23 -32.68 -1.51
C THR A 417 12.87 -34.00 -1.08
N SER A 418 12.34 -34.65 -0.04
CA SER A 418 12.84 -35.95 0.41
C SER A 418 12.63 -37.05 -0.64
N LEU A 419 11.47 -37.04 -1.31
CA LEU A 419 11.18 -37.95 -2.42
C LEU A 419 12.09 -37.68 -3.64
N ILE A 420 12.34 -36.40 -3.96
CA ILE A 420 13.31 -36.05 -5.04
C ILE A 420 14.70 -36.58 -4.74
N LEU A 421 15.14 -36.49 -3.50
CA LEU A 421 16.45 -36.97 -3.09
C LEU A 421 16.53 -38.52 -3.09
N GLN A 422 15.41 -39.19 -2.87
CA GLN A 422 15.33 -40.64 -2.80
C GLN A 422 15.22 -41.29 -4.18
N ASP A 423 14.22 -40.86 -4.97
CA ASP A 423 13.78 -41.56 -6.18
C ASP A 423 13.93 -40.71 -7.45
N GLY A 424 14.43 -39.46 -7.32
CA GLY A 424 14.45 -38.50 -8.39
C GLY A 424 13.06 -37.87 -8.64
N MET A 425 12.94 -37.08 -9.69
CA MET A 425 11.69 -36.37 -10.04
C MET A 425 10.77 -37.24 -10.86
N SER A 426 9.58 -37.56 -10.33
CA SER A 426 8.48 -38.16 -11.10
C SER A 426 7.54 -37.07 -11.60
N ILE A 427 7.14 -37.11 -12.89
CA ILE A 427 6.22 -36.17 -13.52
C ILE A 427 4.74 -36.53 -13.27
N ASN A 428 4.47 -37.56 -12.48
CA ASN A 428 3.12 -37.97 -12.15
C ASN A 428 2.45 -36.98 -11.18
N LEU A 429 1.15 -36.69 -11.39
CA LEU A 429 0.35 -35.77 -10.60
C LEU A 429 -0.39 -36.46 -9.42
N GLY A 430 0.19 -37.52 -8.85
CA GLY A 430 -0.36 -38.15 -7.64
C GLY A 430 -0.09 -37.30 -6.39
N PHE A 431 -0.98 -37.42 -5.37
CA PHE A 431 -0.78 -36.70 -4.10
C PHE A 431 0.47 -37.12 -3.34
N ASP A 432 1.01 -38.31 -3.64
CA ASP A 432 2.22 -38.88 -3.02
C ASP A 432 3.47 -38.69 -3.91
N THR A 433 3.36 -37.86 -4.94
CA THR A 433 4.48 -37.59 -5.85
C THR A 433 5.08 -36.22 -5.60
N PRO A 434 6.38 -35.99 -5.87
CA PRO A 434 7.03 -34.71 -5.65
C PRO A 434 6.29 -33.55 -6.32
N LEU A 435 5.89 -33.71 -7.57
CA LEU A 435 5.18 -32.66 -8.32
C LEU A 435 3.79 -32.39 -7.74
N GLY A 436 3.06 -33.45 -7.34
CA GLY A 436 1.75 -33.31 -6.72
C GLY A 436 1.80 -32.58 -5.38
N LEU A 437 2.79 -32.85 -4.54
CA LEU A 437 3.01 -32.18 -3.26
C LEU A 437 3.37 -30.71 -3.46
N ILE A 438 4.24 -30.37 -4.42
CA ILE A 438 4.61 -28.98 -4.75
C ILE A 438 3.36 -28.20 -5.22
N ILE A 439 2.59 -28.74 -6.14
CA ILE A 439 1.37 -28.09 -6.65
C ILE A 439 0.35 -27.91 -5.52
N THR A 440 0.15 -28.93 -4.68
CA THR A 440 -0.78 -28.85 -3.55
C THR A 440 -0.35 -27.79 -2.55
N SER A 441 0.92 -27.69 -2.20
CA SER A 441 1.51 -26.64 -1.37
C SER A 441 1.23 -25.25 -1.96
N SER A 442 1.48 -25.06 -3.26
CA SER A 442 1.25 -23.80 -3.96
C SER A 442 -0.25 -23.43 -3.98
N ILE A 443 -1.14 -24.38 -4.21
CA ILE A 443 -2.61 -24.15 -4.16
C ILE A 443 -3.04 -23.72 -2.76
N ILE A 444 -2.58 -24.39 -1.70
CA ILE A 444 -2.90 -24.01 -0.32
C ILE A 444 -2.39 -22.59 -0.03
N SER A 445 -1.17 -22.28 -0.39
CA SER A 445 -0.57 -20.94 -0.22
C SER A 445 -1.37 -19.88 -0.98
N ALA A 446 -1.78 -20.15 -2.22
CA ALA A 446 -2.61 -19.25 -3.01
C ALA A 446 -4.00 -19.04 -2.38
N CYS A 447 -4.64 -20.08 -1.82
CA CYS A 447 -5.90 -19.95 -1.10
C CYS A 447 -5.76 -19.08 0.17
N ILE A 448 -4.68 -19.26 0.93
CA ILE A 448 -4.37 -18.46 2.12
C ILE A 448 -4.12 -17.00 1.70
N TRP A 449 -3.34 -16.78 0.67
CA TRP A 449 -3.10 -15.45 0.11
C TRP A 449 -4.40 -14.78 -0.31
N ALA A 450 -5.23 -15.46 -1.10
CA ALA A 450 -6.50 -14.92 -1.57
C ALA A 450 -7.42 -14.55 -0.40
N SER A 451 -7.52 -15.40 0.62
CA SER A 451 -8.32 -15.12 1.81
C SER A 451 -7.80 -13.92 2.61
N SER A 452 -6.47 -13.72 2.69
CA SER A 452 -5.86 -12.65 3.46
C SER A 452 -5.88 -11.29 2.75
N VAL A 453 -5.75 -11.29 1.41
CA VAL A 453 -5.60 -10.08 0.59
C VAL A 453 -6.94 -9.58 0.05
N LEU A 454 -7.86 -10.49 -0.31
CA LEU A 454 -9.15 -10.14 -0.92
C LEU A 454 -10.24 -9.84 0.09
N ILE A 455 -10.10 -10.24 1.35
CA ILE A 455 -11.05 -9.87 2.41
C ILE A 455 -11.01 -8.35 2.61
N PRO A 456 -12.18 -7.67 2.55
CA PRO A 456 -12.26 -6.25 2.87
C PRO A 456 -11.78 -6.02 4.31
N SER A 457 -10.80 -5.15 4.48
CA SER A 457 -10.48 -4.64 5.83
C SER A 457 -11.43 -3.52 6.14
N ASP A 458 -12.35 -3.77 7.05
CA ASP A 458 -13.21 -2.75 7.65
C ASP A 458 -12.44 -1.81 8.60
#